data_4812e7c05cf2022bb411fad437d45a80
#
_entry.id   4812e7c05cf2022bb411fad437d45a80
#
_cell.length_a   1.000
_cell.length_b   1.000
_cell.length_c   1.000
_cell.angle_alpha   90.00
_cell.angle_beta   90.00
_cell.angle_gamma   90.00
#
_symmetry.space_group_name_H-M   'P 1'
#
loop_
_entity.id
_entity.type
_entity.pdbx_description
1 polymer ?
#
loop_
_entity_poly.entity_id
_entity_poly.type
_entity_poly.pdbx_seq_one_letter_code
_entity_poly.pdbx_strand_id
1 'polypeptide(L)'
;MARRNSTIFRKSLPNEYSHLYLAIDGRLAAVICIEDPLREEAKASVEALRGAGISKIVMMTGDSERTAAAIARRVGVDEYYSEVLPEDKANFIEKEKAAGRKVIMVGDGINDSPALSAANVGIAISDGAEIAREIADITVGADDLQELVVLKEISNALMK
;
A
#
# COMPACT_ATOMS: atom_id res chain seq x y z
N MET A 1 -14.89 -15.71 33.13
CA MET A 1 -16.02 -15.90 32.16
C MET A 1 -16.01 -14.90 30.97
N ALA A 2 -15.17 -13.87 30.98
CA ALA A 2 -15.15 -12.82 29.94
C ALA A 2 -14.44 -13.18 28.61
N ARG A 3 -13.60 -14.21 28.56
CA ARG A 3 -12.84 -14.57 27.35
C ARG A 3 -13.63 -15.25 26.22
N ARG A 4 -14.81 -15.82 26.51
CA ARG A 4 -15.60 -16.54 25.48
C ARG A 4 -16.39 -15.64 24.54
N ASN A 5 -16.80 -14.45 24.96
CA ASN A 5 -17.60 -13.56 24.11
C ASN A 5 -16.75 -12.78 23.09
N SER A 6 -15.48 -12.46 23.38
CA SER A 6 -14.61 -11.73 22.46
C SER A 6 -14.23 -12.54 21.21
N THR A 7 -14.17 -13.87 21.34
CA THR A 7 -13.81 -14.76 20.22
C THR A 7 -14.95 -14.93 19.21
N ILE A 8 -16.21 -14.86 19.67
CA ILE A 8 -17.38 -14.99 18.78
C ILE A 8 -17.56 -13.72 17.95
N PHE A 9 -17.35 -12.54 18.54
CA PHE A 9 -17.43 -11.27 17.80
C PHE A 9 -16.35 -11.16 16.70
N ARG A 10 -15.13 -11.61 16.97
CA ARG A 10 -14.04 -11.60 15.97
C ARG A 10 -14.34 -12.44 14.72
N LYS A 11 -15.12 -13.50 14.84
CA LYS A 11 -15.43 -14.39 13.70
C LYS A 11 -16.52 -13.84 12.76
N SER A 12 -17.30 -12.86 13.21
CA SER A 12 -18.40 -12.28 12.42
C SER A 12 -18.09 -10.91 11.81
N LEU A 13 -16.92 -10.34 12.10
CA LEU A 13 -16.53 -9.05 11.56
C LEU A 13 -15.92 -9.21 10.16
N PRO A 14 -16.22 -8.30 9.22
CA PRO A 14 -15.65 -8.31 7.89
C PRO A 14 -14.10 -8.27 7.94
N ASN A 15 -13.46 -9.06 7.11
CA ASN A 15 -11.99 -9.20 7.14
C ASN A 15 -11.26 -8.01 6.53
N GLU A 16 -11.93 -7.28 5.66
CA GLU A 16 -11.41 -6.11 4.95
C GLU A 16 -11.43 -4.82 5.78
N TYR A 17 -12.10 -4.81 6.94
CA TYR A 17 -12.20 -3.60 7.77
C TYR A 17 -11.15 -3.59 8.88
N SER A 18 -10.63 -2.40 9.16
CA SER A 18 -9.89 -2.13 10.39
C SER A 18 -10.86 -2.04 11.58
N HIS A 19 -10.48 -2.59 12.72
CA HIS A 19 -11.37 -2.68 13.88
C HIS A 19 -10.79 -1.90 15.06
N LEU A 20 -11.56 -0.95 15.57
CA LEU A 20 -11.30 -0.28 16.83
C LEU A 20 -12.23 -0.84 17.91
N TYR A 21 -11.64 -1.30 19.01
CA TYR A 21 -12.37 -1.90 20.12
C TYR A 21 -12.51 -0.91 21.26
N LEU A 22 -13.75 -0.57 21.63
CA LEU A 22 -14.06 0.26 22.78
C LEU A 22 -14.36 -0.63 23.97
N ALA A 23 -13.61 -0.45 25.06
CA ALA A 23 -13.87 -1.12 26.33
C ALA A 23 -14.26 -0.10 27.41
N ILE A 24 -15.29 -0.43 28.21
CA ILE A 24 -15.72 0.35 29.36
C ILE A 24 -15.70 -0.60 30.56
N ASP A 25 -15.04 -0.19 31.65
CA ASP A 25 -14.87 -0.98 32.87
C ASP A 25 -14.36 -2.41 32.61
N GLY A 26 -13.40 -2.55 31.67
CA GLY A 26 -12.80 -3.84 31.30
C GLY A 26 -13.72 -4.76 30.47
N ARG A 27 -14.85 -4.26 29.99
CA ARG A 27 -15.79 -5.00 29.14
C ARG A 27 -15.84 -4.38 27.75
N LEU A 28 -15.83 -5.21 26.72
CA LEU A 28 -16.03 -4.74 25.36
C LEU A 28 -17.43 -4.14 25.22
N ALA A 29 -17.50 -2.84 24.96
CA ALA A 29 -18.73 -2.07 24.81
C ALA A 29 -19.14 -1.92 23.34
N ALA A 30 -18.17 -1.71 22.43
CA ALA A 30 -18.43 -1.56 21.01
C ALA A 30 -17.22 -1.99 20.17
N VAL A 31 -17.49 -2.31 18.90
CA VAL A 31 -16.49 -2.46 17.86
C VAL A 31 -16.83 -1.50 16.73
N ILE A 32 -15.93 -0.60 16.41
CA ILE A 32 -16.06 0.33 15.28
C ILE A 32 -15.32 -0.31 14.12
N CYS A 33 -16.02 -0.57 13.03
CA CYS A 33 -15.45 -1.06 11.79
C CYS A 33 -15.13 0.15 10.92
N ILE A 34 -13.87 0.32 10.55
CA ILE A 34 -13.40 1.38 9.68
C ILE A 34 -13.16 0.73 8.32
N GLU A 35 -13.91 1.19 7.33
CA GLU A 35 -13.72 0.82 5.94
C GLU A 35 -12.82 1.87 5.29
N ASP A 36 -11.71 1.42 4.71
CA ASP A 36 -10.93 2.18 3.76
C ASP A 36 -11.21 1.56 2.38
N PRO A 37 -12.09 2.18 1.58
CA PRO A 37 -12.52 1.56 0.33
C PRO A 37 -11.34 1.48 -0.64
N LEU A 38 -11.11 0.28 -1.15
CA LEU A 38 -10.17 0.08 -2.23
C LEU A 38 -10.64 0.87 -3.45
N ARG A 39 -9.73 1.61 -4.08
CA ARG A 39 -10.01 2.33 -5.34
C ARG A 39 -10.50 1.35 -6.40
N GLU A 40 -11.57 1.72 -7.10
CA GLU A 40 -12.18 0.85 -8.11
C GLU A 40 -11.20 0.51 -9.23
N GLU A 41 -10.34 1.44 -9.61
CA GLU A 41 -9.34 1.30 -10.66
C GLU A 41 -8.07 0.51 -10.24
N ALA A 42 -7.87 0.22 -8.94
CA ALA A 42 -6.62 -0.35 -8.43
C ALA A 42 -6.21 -1.65 -9.12
N LYS A 43 -7.16 -2.56 -9.33
CA LYS A 43 -6.90 -3.82 -10.02
C LYS A 43 -6.53 -3.61 -11.49
N ALA A 44 -7.29 -2.77 -12.18
CA ALA A 44 -7.06 -2.46 -13.60
C ALA A 44 -5.69 -1.78 -13.79
N SER A 45 -5.31 -0.88 -12.88
CA SER A 45 -4.00 -0.21 -12.90
C SER A 45 -2.85 -1.20 -12.69
N VAL A 46 -2.99 -2.16 -11.77
CA VAL A 46 -1.98 -3.22 -11.56
C VAL A 46 -1.81 -4.09 -12.82
N GLU A 47 -2.91 -4.49 -13.45
CA GLU A 47 -2.87 -5.27 -14.70
C GLU A 47 -2.24 -4.46 -15.85
N ALA A 48 -2.56 -3.18 -15.97
CA ALA A 48 -2.00 -2.30 -16.99
C ALA A 48 -0.49 -2.05 -16.78
N LEU A 49 -0.03 -1.86 -15.53
CA LEU A 49 1.39 -1.74 -15.21
C LEU A 49 2.19 -2.99 -15.60
N ARG A 50 1.61 -4.18 -15.41
CA ARG A 50 2.22 -5.42 -15.90
C ARG A 50 2.33 -5.42 -17.42
N GLY A 51 1.26 -5.04 -18.10
CA GLY A 51 1.26 -4.88 -19.57
C GLY A 51 2.30 -3.87 -20.07
N ALA A 52 2.57 -2.83 -19.30
CA ALA A 52 3.61 -1.84 -19.58
C ALA A 52 5.03 -2.30 -19.23
N GLY A 53 5.21 -3.54 -18.71
CA GLY A 53 6.52 -4.17 -18.50
C GLY A 53 7.02 -4.15 -17.05
N ILE A 54 6.17 -3.88 -16.07
CA ILE A 54 6.50 -4.10 -14.65
C ILE A 54 6.43 -5.60 -14.36
N SER A 55 7.56 -6.20 -14.03
CA SER A 55 7.69 -7.65 -13.87
C SER A 55 7.18 -8.18 -12.52
N LYS A 56 7.17 -7.34 -11.49
CA LYS A 56 6.77 -7.72 -10.13
C LYS A 56 6.16 -6.51 -9.42
N ILE A 57 5.00 -6.70 -8.83
CA ILE A 57 4.28 -5.68 -8.05
C ILE A 57 4.10 -6.19 -6.63
N VAL A 58 4.60 -5.41 -5.67
CA VAL A 58 4.60 -5.75 -4.24
C VAL A 58 3.80 -4.69 -3.48
N MET A 59 2.93 -5.13 -2.59
CA MET A 59 2.20 -4.27 -1.66
C MET A 59 2.83 -4.34 -0.28
N MET A 60 3.09 -3.18 0.33
CA MET A 60 3.58 -3.06 1.68
C MET A 60 2.65 -2.15 2.49
N THR A 61 2.12 -2.67 3.59
CA THR A 61 1.15 -1.95 4.42
C THR A 61 1.43 -2.13 5.91
N GLY A 62 1.08 -1.12 6.70
CA GLY A 62 1.05 -1.22 8.17
C GLY A 62 -0.17 -1.98 8.71
N ASP A 63 -1.12 -2.35 7.86
CA ASP A 63 -2.33 -3.08 8.24
C ASP A 63 -2.04 -4.49 8.73
N SER A 64 -3.04 -5.06 9.41
CA SER A 64 -2.97 -6.45 9.85
C SER A 64 -2.87 -7.42 8.68
N GLU A 65 -2.22 -8.57 8.92
CA GLU A 65 -2.09 -9.66 7.94
C GLU A 65 -3.42 -10.00 7.27
N ARG A 66 -4.51 -10.05 8.03
CA ARG A 66 -5.83 -10.38 7.52
C ARG A 66 -6.35 -9.36 6.50
N THR A 67 -6.18 -8.07 6.79
CA THR A 67 -6.59 -6.96 5.92
C THR A 67 -5.70 -6.93 4.67
N ALA A 68 -4.40 -6.99 4.86
CA ALA A 68 -3.42 -7.01 3.77
C ALA A 68 -3.66 -8.15 2.78
N ALA A 69 -3.89 -9.37 3.28
CA ALA A 69 -4.19 -10.54 2.44
C ALA A 69 -5.49 -10.38 1.63
N ALA A 70 -6.52 -9.77 2.21
CA ALA A 70 -7.78 -9.53 1.52
C ALA A 70 -7.62 -8.51 0.39
N ILE A 71 -6.92 -7.40 0.66
CA ILE A 71 -6.64 -6.35 -0.32
C ILE A 71 -5.74 -6.88 -1.43
N ALA A 72 -4.63 -7.55 -1.10
CA ALA A 72 -3.68 -8.11 -2.07
C ALA A 72 -4.34 -9.02 -3.10
N ARG A 73 -5.26 -9.89 -2.65
CA ARG A 73 -6.04 -10.76 -3.55
C ARG A 73 -6.98 -9.97 -4.47
N ARG A 74 -7.61 -8.91 -3.97
CA ARG A 74 -8.53 -8.06 -4.76
C ARG A 74 -7.79 -7.26 -5.81
N VAL A 75 -6.64 -6.70 -5.45
CA VAL A 75 -5.79 -5.89 -6.35
C VAL A 75 -5.00 -6.75 -7.32
N GLY A 76 -4.62 -7.95 -6.92
CA GLY A 76 -3.88 -8.89 -7.76
C GLY A 76 -2.38 -8.63 -7.80
N VAL A 77 -1.78 -8.16 -6.71
CA VAL A 77 -0.31 -8.02 -6.58
C VAL A 77 0.39 -9.38 -6.48
N ASP A 78 1.69 -9.43 -6.76
CA ASP A 78 2.47 -10.68 -6.75
C ASP A 78 2.85 -11.11 -5.33
N GLU A 79 3.18 -10.13 -4.49
CA GLU A 79 3.55 -10.34 -3.09
C GLU A 79 2.97 -9.22 -2.25
N TYR A 80 2.76 -9.49 -0.96
CA TYR A 80 2.39 -8.47 0.01
C TYR A 80 3.11 -8.69 1.34
N TYR A 81 3.30 -7.60 2.07
CA TYR A 81 3.85 -7.57 3.41
C TYR A 81 2.93 -6.73 4.29
N SER A 82 2.52 -7.30 5.41
CA SER A 82 1.65 -6.69 6.43
C SER A 82 2.46 -6.20 7.62
N GLU A 83 1.88 -5.34 8.45
CA GLU A 83 2.48 -4.83 9.69
C GLU A 83 3.89 -4.25 9.49
N VAL A 84 4.15 -3.67 8.30
CA VAL A 84 5.44 -3.14 7.88
C VAL A 84 5.65 -1.75 8.44
N LEU A 85 6.78 -1.53 9.09
CA LEU A 85 7.20 -0.20 9.52
C LEU A 85 7.83 0.59 8.37
N PRO A 86 7.87 1.93 8.42
CA PRO A 86 8.49 2.75 7.38
C PRO A 86 9.94 2.36 7.06
N GLU A 87 10.71 2.02 8.10
CA GLU A 87 12.11 1.58 7.97
C GLU A 87 12.24 0.24 7.23
N ASP A 88 11.31 -0.69 7.45
CA ASP A 88 11.31 -1.99 6.79
C ASP A 88 11.07 -1.86 5.29
N LYS A 89 10.26 -0.89 4.87
CA LYS A 89 10.03 -0.58 3.45
C LYS A 89 11.32 -0.17 2.76
N ALA A 90 12.10 0.74 3.37
CA ALA A 90 13.39 1.17 2.84
C ALA A 90 14.39 0.02 2.78
N ASN A 91 14.48 -0.79 3.83
CA ASN A 91 15.36 -1.97 3.88
C ASN A 91 15.02 -3.00 2.79
N PHE A 92 13.73 -3.22 2.53
CA PHE A 92 13.28 -4.09 1.45
C PHE A 92 13.76 -3.57 0.08
N ILE A 93 13.60 -2.26 -0.17
CA ILE A 93 14.03 -1.64 -1.42
C ILE A 93 15.53 -1.78 -1.62
N GLU A 94 16.33 -1.52 -0.60
CA GLU A 94 17.78 -1.67 -0.69
C GLU A 94 18.19 -3.12 -0.98
N LYS A 95 17.50 -4.09 -0.39
CA LYS A 95 17.72 -5.51 -0.67
C LYS A 95 17.38 -5.88 -2.12
N GLU A 96 16.28 -5.36 -2.66
CA GLU A 96 15.90 -5.59 -4.05
C GLU A 96 16.92 -4.96 -5.02
N LYS A 97 17.40 -3.76 -4.72
CA LYS A 97 18.46 -3.08 -5.50
C LYS A 97 19.77 -3.85 -5.44
N ALA A 98 20.17 -4.34 -4.28
CA ALA A 98 21.38 -5.15 -4.13
C ALA A 98 21.31 -6.48 -4.92
N ALA A 99 20.10 -7.00 -5.13
CA ALA A 99 19.85 -8.14 -6.01
C ALA A 99 19.82 -7.78 -7.51
N GLY A 100 20.16 -6.54 -7.88
CA GLY A 100 20.24 -6.06 -9.27
C GLY A 100 18.90 -5.64 -9.88
N ARG A 101 17.84 -5.55 -9.08
CA ARG A 101 16.53 -5.11 -9.58
C ARG A 101 16.41 -3.59 -9.57
N LYS A 102 15.68 -3.05 -10.55
CA LYS A 102 15.27 -1.63 -10.55
C LYS A 102 13.93 -1.52 -9.83
N VAL A 103 13.86 -0.64 -8.84
CA VAL A 103 12.70 -0.49 -7.97
C VAL A 103 12.07 0.87 -8.18
N ILE A 104 10.76 0.86 -8.43
CA ILE A 104 9.90 2.03 -8.37
C ILE A 104 9.13 1.93 -7.05
N MET A 105 9.24 2.92 -6.20
CA MET A 105 8.43 3.03 -4.97
C MET A 105 7.32 4.04 -5.20
N VAL A 106 6.09 3.65 -4.85
CA VAL A 106 4.92 4.52 -4.88
C VAL A 106 4.38 4.65 -3.46
N GLY A 107 4.17 5.85 -2.98
CA GLY A 107 3.71 6.11 -1.61
C GLY A 107 3.05 7.47 -1.43
N ASP A 108 2.57 7.76 -0.22
CA ASP A 108 1.89 9.03 0.12
C ASP A 108 2.86 10.20 0.37
N GLY A 109 4.13 9.94 0.43
CA GLY A 109 5.20 10.94 0.61
C GLY A 109 5.55 11.24 2.07
N ILE A 110 4.65 11.11 3.02
CA ILE A 110 4.91 11.47 4.43
C ILE A 110 5.54 10.28 5.16
N ASN A 111 4.82 9.19 5.26
CA ASN A 111 5.26 7.98 5.96
C ASN A 111 6.25 7.15 5.15
N ASP A 112 6.24 7.31 3.84
CA ASP A 112 7.04 6.55 2.89
C ASP A 112 8.34 7.26 2.47
N SER A 113 8.66 8.41 3.04
CA SER A 113 9.85 9.22 2.71
C SER A 113 11.16 8.42 2.64
N PRO A 114 11.51 7.57 3.62
CA PRO A 114 12.74 6.79 3.55
C PRO A 114 12.73 5.79 2.38
N ALA A 115 11.57 5.18 2.11
CA ALA A 115 11.41 4.21 1.04
C ALA A 115 11.43 4.87 -0.34
N LEU A 116 10.78 6.03 -0.51
CA LEU A 116 10.82 6.83 -1.74
C LEU A 116 12.25 7.23 -2.09
N SER A 117 13.01 7.74 -1.10
CA SER A 117 14.41 8.13 -1.30
C SER A 117 15.34 6.93 -1.56
N ALA A 118 15.04 5.74 -1.04
CA ALA A 118 15.83 4.54 -1.25
C ALA A 118 15.63 3.92 -2.64
N ALA A 119 14.52 4.17 -3.31
CA ALA A 119 14.18 3.58 -4.60
C ALA A 119 15.06 4.10 -5.75
N ASN A 120 14.99 3.44 -6.92
CA ASN A 120 15.59 4.00 -8.15
C ASN A 120 14.71 5.13 -8.71
N VAL A 121 13.41 5.05 -8.49
CA VAL A 121 12.44 6.11 -8.77
C VAL A 121 11.42 6.10 -7.64
N GLY A 122 11.30 7.20 -6.94
CA GLY A 122 10.27 7.47 -5.94
C GLY A 122 9.13 8.27 -6.54
N ILE A 123 7.91 7.76 -6.45
CA ILE A 123 6.70 8.42 -6.94
C ILE A 123 5.79 8.71 -5.75
N ALA A 124 5.52 9.96 -5.46
CA ALA A 124 4.56 10.35 -4.44
C ALA A 124 3.17 10.57 -5.07
N ILE A 125 2.16 9.93 -4.46
CA ILE A 125 0.76 10.19 -4.76
C ILE A 125 0.24 11.15 -3.69
N SER A 126 0.00 12.40 -4.06
CA SER A 126 -0.37 13.43 -3.07
C SER A 126 -1.17 14.57 -3.68
N ASP A 127 -2.21 15.01 -2.96
CA ASP A 127 -3.01 16.20 -3.29
C ASP A 127 -2.32 17.53 -2.94
N GLY A 128 -0.99 17.61 -3.13
CA GLY A 128 -0.27 18.88 -3.01
C GLY A 128 0.56 19.08 -1.74
N ALA A 129 0.87 18.01 -1.00
CA ALA A 129 1.80 18.13 0.13
C ALA A 129 3.19 18.57 -0.37
N GLU A 130 3.64 19.73 0.04
CA GLU A 130 4.97 20.28 -0.30
C GLU A 130 6.09 19.28 0.02
N ILE A 131 5.97 18.55 1.12
CA ILE A 131 6.94 17.53 1.57
C ILE A 131 7.10 16.39 0.54
N ALA A 132 6.01 15.97 -0.10
CA ALA A 132 6.07 14.92 -1.11
C ALA A 132 6.91 15.34 -2.33
N ARG A 133 6.87 16.63 -2.69
CA ARG A 133 7.65 17.20 -3.81
C ARG A 133 9.14 17.31 -3.55
N GLU A 134 9.54 17.41 -2.28
CA GLU A 134 10.95 17.50 -1.91
C GLU A 134 11.64 16.14 -1.85
N ILE A 135 10.88 15.05 -1.70
CA ILE A 135 11.41 13.72 -1.39
C ILE A 135 11.28 12.76 -2.58
N ALA A 136 10.22 12.90 -3.37
CA ALA A 136 9.96 12.04 -4.52
C ALA A 136 10.56 12.61 -5.82
N ASP A 137 11.02 11.73 -6.70
CA ASP A 137 11.47 12.12 -8.03
C ASP A 137 10.31 12.61 -8.91
N ILE A 138 9.12 12.05 -8.66
CA ILE A 138 7.89 12.34 -9.41
C ILE A 138 6.73 12.48 -8.43
N THR A 139 5.86 13.45 -8.67
CA THR A 139 4.60 13.58 -7.93
C THR A 139 3.44 13.44 -8.92
N VAL A 140 2.48 12.60 -8.58
CA VAL A 140 1.23 12.40 -9.33
C VAL A 140 0.04 12.80 -8.47
N GLY A 141 -1.06 13.19 -9.10
CA GLY A 141 -2.30 13.51 -8.40
C GLY A 141 -2.85 12.31 -7.63
N ALA A 142 -3.51 12.55 -6.50
CA ALA A 142 -4.02 11.48 -5.65
C ALA A 142 -5.27 10.79 -6.21
N ASP A 143 -5.90 11.37 -7.23
CA ASP A 143 -7.22 10.96 -7.66
C ASP A 143 -7.25 9.81 -8.65
N ASP A 144 -6.13 9.54 -9.36
CA ASP A 144 -6.13 8.53 -10.43
C ASP A 144 -4.82 7.73 -10.52
N LEU A 145 -4.91 6.44 -10.19
CA LEU A 145 -3.79 5.50 -10.35
C LEU A 145 -3.41 5.25 -11.82
N GLN A 146 -4.26 5.62 -12.76
CA GLN A 146 -3.95 5.51 -14.19
C GLN A 146 -2.81 6.42 -14.61
N GLU A 147 -2.55 7.51 -13.88
CA GLU A 147 -1.38 8.37 -14.13
C GLU A 147 -0.06 7.59 -14.05
N LEU A 148 0.03 6.59 -13.16
CA LEU A 148 1.21 5.71 -13.07
C LEU A 148 1.40 4.88 -14.34
N VAL A 149 0.31 4.42 -14.92
CA VAL A 149 0.34 3.65 -16.18
C VAL A 149 0.80 4.54 -17.33
N VAL A 150 0.20 5.72 -17.46
CA VAL A 150 0.57 6.72 -18.48
C VAL A 150 2.04 7.09 -18.36
N LEU A 151 2.53 7.36 -17.14
CA LEU A 151 3.93 7.66 -16.88
C LEU A 151 4.86 6.53 -17.37
N LYS A 152 4.49 5.28 -17.07
CA LYS A 152 5.27 4.11 -17.52
C LYS A 152 5.25 3.95 -19.05
N GLU A 153 4.13 4.19 -19.70
CA GLU A 153 4.01 4.15 -21.16
C GLU A 153 4.84 5.24 -21.85
N ILE A 154 4.81 6.46 -21.31
CA ILE A 154 5.67 7.57 -21.79
C ILE A 154 7.14 7.18 -21.66
N SER A 155 7.55 6.65 -20.50
CA SER A 155 8.92 6.17 -20.28
C SER A 155 9.33 5.12 -21.33
N ASN A 156 8.45 4.15 -21.60
CA ASN A 156 8.71 3.12 -22.61
C ASN A 156 8.82 3.69 -24.04
N ALA A 157 8.04 4.72 -24.36
CA ALA A 157 8.10 5.39 -25.66
C ALA A 157 9.41 6.16 -25.87
N LEU A 158 9.93 6.77 -24.79
CA LEU A 158 11.18 7.53 -24.83
C LEU A 158 12.45 6.63 -24.93
N MET A 159 12.33 5.37 -24.54
CA MET A 159 13.45 4.41 -24.53
C MET A 159 13.56 3.56 -25.80
N LYS A 160 12.69 3.77 -26.78
CA LYS A 160 12.72 3.13 -28.11
C LYS A 160 13.54 3.96 -29.09
#